data_81d48ca5650022a862c6c892cf2b5506
#
_entry.id   81d48ca5650022a862c6c892cf2b5506
#
_cell.length_a   1.000
_cell.length_b   1.000
_cell.length_c   1.000
_cell.angle_alpha   90.00
_cell.angle_beta   90.00
_cell.angle_gamma   90.00
#
_symmetry.space_group_name_H-M   'P 1'
#
loop_
_entity.id
_entity.type
_entity.pdbx_description
1 polymer ?
#
loop_
_entity_poly.entity_id
_entity_poly.type
_entity_poly.pdbx_seq_one_letter_code
_entity_poly.pdbx_strand_id
1 'polypeptide(L)'
;MALQYEDKVPASYRSGFIKKVIDISEKLKINPSWLMAIMYFESARTFSPSKKNGIGCVGLIQFCPDKGKNYKTINGKQYLMSDISKMNYSEQLDLVYNYYKTYSGKLKSYTDTYFVTFFPLAIGKPDDWVIQGGGLTASQIYKSNPAFHQVKDGKIRVWEVKKKILENLPTEWLNEGTVSLAVKSYKNYIVVGTLSIIAGATLFYYNYGRNGSK
;
A
#
# COMPACT_ATOMS: atom_id res chain seq x y z
N MET A 1 -9.96 -15.35 15.33
CA MET A 1 -8.64 -15.56 14.67
C MET A 1 -7.85 -14.26 14.78
N ALA A 2 -6.58 -14.32 15.19
CA ALA A 2 -5.74 -13.11 15.30
C ALA A 2 -5.45 -12.53 13.92
N LEU A 3 -5.39 -11.20 13.81
CA LEU A 3 -5.02 -10.55 12.57
C LEU A 3 -3.51 -10.60 12.33
N GLN A 4 -3.11 -10.54 11.06
CA GLN A 4 -1.69 -10.49 10.71
C GLN A 4 -0.99 -9.29 11.36
N TYR A 5 0.15 -9.53 12.01
CA TYR A 5 0.93 -8.51 12.75
C TYR A 5 0.19 -7.83 13.92
N GLU A 6 -0.89 -8.43 14.44
CA GLU A 6 -1.63 -7.87 15.57
C GLU A 6 -0.73 -7.64 16.79
N ASP A 7 0.20 -8.56 17.06
CA ASP A 7 1.17 -8.49 18.15
C ASP A 7 2.16 -7.30 18.02
N LYS A 8 2.33 -6.76 16.81
CA LYS A 8 3.22 -5.62 16.53
C LYS A 8 2.54 -4.27 16.74
N VAL A 9 1.22 -4.22 16.88
CA VAL A 9 0.53 -2.98 17.24
C VAL A 9 0.89 -2.61 18.68
N PRO A 10 1.26 -1.35 18.98
CA PRO A 10 1.56 -0.92 20.35
C PRO A 10 0.46 -1.29 21.35
N ALA A 11 0.84 -1.91 22.46
CA ALA A 11 -0.10 -2.44 23.45
C ALA A 11 -1.09 -1.38 23.98
N SER A 12 -0.64 -0.12 24.08
CA SER A 12 -1.42 1.01 24.61
C SER A 12 -2.71 1.29 23.82
N TYR A 13 -2.79 0.90 22.55
CA TYR A 13 -3.99 1.12 21.73
C TYR A 13 -4.39 -0.09 20.86
N ARG A 14 -3.76 -1.27 21.07
CA ARG A 14 -3.96 -2.45 20.21
C ARG A 14 -5.43 -2.84 20.07
N SER A 15 -6.15 -2.98 21.19
CA SER A 15 -7.55 -3.44 21.17
C SER A 15 -8.44 -2.53 20.34
N GLY A 16 -8.35 -1.21 20.54
CA GLY A 16 -9.13 -0.23 19.77
C GLY A 16 -8.72 -0.18 18.30
N PHE A 17 -7.42 -0.31 18.02
CA PHE A 17 -6.89 -0.34 16.67
C PHE A 17 -7.44 -1.55 15.89
N ILE A 18 -7.32 -2.75 16.44
CA ILE A 18 -7.77 -3.99 15.80
C ILE A 18 -9.28 -3.97 15.55
N LYS A 19 -10.07 -3.58 16.56
CA LYS A 19 -11.52 -3.43 16.39
C LYS A 19 -11.84 -2.52 15.22
N LYS A 20 -11.20 -1.35 15.14
CA LYS A 20 -11.47 -0.38 14.08
C LYS A 20 -10.98 -0.86 12.71
N VAL A 21 -9.87 -1.60 12.64
CA VAL A 21 -9.42 -2.23 11.38
C VAL A 21 -10.45 -3.24 10.89
N ILE A 22 -11.01 -4.07 11.76
CA ILE A 22 -12.09 -5.01 11.40
C ILE A 22 -13.30 -4.23 10.85
N ASP A 23 -13.80 -3.24 11.58
CA ASP A 23 -14.96 -2.45 11.18
C ASP A 23 -14.80 -1.78 9.80
N ILE A 24 -13.64 -1.17 9.53
CA ILE A 24 -13.39 -0.53 8.23
C ILE A 24 -13.19 -1.56 7.11
N SER A 25 -12.59 -2.70 7.41
CA SER A 25 -12.37 -3.76 6.43
C SER A 25 -13.68 -4.42 5.99
N GLU A 26 -14.62 -4.62 6.91
CA GLU A 26 -15.97 -5.09 6.59
C GLU A 26 -16.69 -4.11 5.65
N LYS A 27 -16.64 -2.80 5.96
CA LYS A 27 -17.22 -1.75 5.10
C LYS A 27 -16.58 -1.70 3.71
N LEU A 28 -15.28 -1.99 3.63
CA LEU A 28 -14.52 -2.04 2.38
C LEU A 28 -14.68 -3.36 1.63
N LYS A 29 -15.23 -4.39 2.30
CA LYS A 29 -15.36 -5.77 1.80
C LYS A 29 -14.00 -6.40 1.44
N ILE A 30 -13.02 -6.21 2.32
CA ILE A 30 -11.67 -6.78 2.20
C ILE A 30 -11.30 -7.60 3.45
N ASN A 31 -10.28 -8.44 3.31
CA ASN A 31 -9.71 -9.15 4.46
C ASN A 31 -8.97 -8.14 5.37
N PRO A 32 -9.30 -8.05 6.68
CA PRO A 32 -8.64 -7.11 7.58
C PRO A 32 -7.13 -7.35 7.72
N SER A 33 -6.65 -8.58 7.58
CA SER A 33 -5.22 -8.88 7.59
C SER A 33 -4.46 -8.27 6.40
N TRP A 34 -5.13 -8.03 5.26
CA TRP A 34 -4.51 -7.31 4.14
C TRP A 34 -4.21 -5.87 4.51
N LEU A 35 -5.16 -5.20 5.15
CA LEU A 35 -4.97 -3.82 5.59
C LEU A 35 -3.91 -3.72 6.68
N MET A 36 -3.88 -4.68 7.62
CA MET A 36 -2.84 -4.79 8.63
C MET A 36 -1.45 -4.92 8.01
N ALA A 37 -1.28 -5.82 7.04
CA ALA A 37 0.01 -6.02 6.38
C ALA A 37 0.48 -4.77 5.61
N ILE A 38 -0.43 -4.07 4.93
CA ILE A 38 -0.12 -2.82 4.25
C ILE A 38 0.32 -1.75 5.25
N MET A 39 -0.44 -1.54 6.32
CA MET A 39 -0.10 -0.55 7.35
C MET A 39 1.23 -0.88 8.05
N TYR A 40 1.50 -2.15 8.30
CA TYR A 40 2.77 -2.59 8.87
C TYR A 40 3.94 -2.27 7.95
N PHE A 41 3.81 -2.57 6.67
CA PHE A 41 4.81 -2.27 5.66
C PHE A 41 5.04 -0.75 5.51
N GLU A 42 3.98 0.01 5.28
CA GLU A 42 4.02 1.46 5.01
C GLU A 42 4.51 2.27 6.23
N SER A 43 4.12 1.89 7.43
CA SER A 43 4.58 2.56 8.66
C SER A 43 5.99 2.15 9.11
N ALA A 44 6.79 1.50 8.26
CA ALA A 44 8.08 0.93 8.59
C ALA A 44 8.02 -0.02 9.81
N ARG A 45 7.04 -0.90 9.84
CA ARG A 45 6.80 -1.95 10.84
C ARG A 45 6.45 -1.43 12.26
N THR A 46 5.93 -0.20 12.36
CA THR A 46 5.67 0.42 13.67
C THR A 46 4.19 0.62 14.00
N PHE A 47 3.30 0.59 13.00
CA PHE A 47 1.91 1.04 13.11
C PHE A 47 1.77 2.46 13.69
N SER A 48 2.82 3.28 13.60
CA SER A 48 2.78 4.66 14.10
C SER A 48 2.05 5.59 13.15
N PRO A 49 1.00 6.29 13.62
CA PRO A 49 0.29 7.27 12.80
C PRO A 49 1.13 8.52 12.52
N SER A 50 2.20 8.77 13.28
CA SER A 50 3.10 9.90 13.08
C SER A 50 4.35 9.57 12.26
N LYS A 51 4.49 8.31 11.78
CA LYS A 51 5.67 7.91 11.00
C LYS A 51 5.79 8.75 9.73
N LYS A 52 6.96 9.39 9.56
CA LYS A 52 7.29 10.19 8.37
C LYS A 52 8.42 9.53 7.58
N ASN A 53 8.40 9.72 6.27
CA ASN A 53 9.52 9.39 5.39
C ASN A 53 10.23 10.66 4.87
N GLY A 54 11.34 10.45 4.14
CA GLY A 54 12.17 11.55 3.64
C GLY A 54 11.53 12.45 2.58
N ILE A 55 10.39 12.06 2.00
CA ILE A 55 9.67 12.82 0.98
C ILE A 55 8.36 13.47 1.50
N GLY A 56 8.14 13.42 2.81
CA GLY A 56 7.01 14.09 3.46
C GLY A 56 5.72 13.27 3.54
N CYS A 57 5.74 11.97 3.20
CA CYS A 57 4.60 11.11 3.46
C CYS A 57 4.49 10.75 4.94
N VAL A 58 3.26 10.53 5.43
CA VAL A 58 2.96 10.41 6.86
C VAL A 58 1.99 9.26 7.12
N GLY A 59 2.24 8.54 8.19
CA GLY A 59 1.25 7.72 8.91
C GLY A 59 1.12 6.30 8.44
N LEU A 60 -0.03 5.71 8.79
CA LEU A 60 -0.31 4.27 8.70
C LEU A 60 -0.16 3.70 7.28
N ILE A 61 -0.54 4.46 6.26
CA ILE A 61 -0.43 4.05 4.85
C ILE A 61 0.45 5.01 4.05
N GLN A 62 1.28 5.81 4.72
CA GLN A 62 2.14 6.83 4.12
C GLN A 62 1.35 7.75 3.18
N PHE A 63 0.39 8.50 3.73
CA PHE A 63 -0.26 9.57 2.99
C PHE A 63 0.79 10.56 2.49
N CYS A 64 0.90 10.70 1.18
CA CYS A 64 1.85 11.64 0.56
C CYS A 64 1.14 12.91 0.11
N PRO A 65 1.79 14.08 0.19
CA PRO A 65 1.21 15.32 -0.27
C PRO A 65 0.90 15.26 -1.77
N ASP A 66 -0.12 15.98 -2.20
CA ASP A 66 -0.39 16.18 -3.61
C ASP A 66 0.77 16.97 -4.23
N LYS A 67 1.04 16.73 -5.53
CA LYS A 67 2.22 17.30 -6.21
C LYS A 67 2.37 18.81 -5.98
N GLY A 68 3.50 19.22 -5.39
CA GLY A 68 3.81 20.62 -5.10
C GLY A 68 2.94 21.26 -4.02
N LYS A 69 2.27 20.46 -3.20
CA LYS A 69 1.39 20.92 -2.12
C LYS A 69 1.90 20.46 -0.75
N ASN A 70 1.37 21.06 0.31
CA ASN A 70 1.58 20.63 1.69
C ASN A 70 0.34 19.94 2.28
N TYR A 71 -0.60 19.50 1.45
CA TYR A 71 -1.82 18.79 1.81
C TYR A 71 -2.05 17.57 0.94
N LYS A 72 -2.90 16.67 1.43
CA LYS A 72 -3.45 15.53 0.71
C LYS A 72 -4.93 15.72 0.45
N THR A 73 -5.36 15.55 -0.78
CA THR A 73 -6.79 15.55 -1.13
C THR A 73 -7.33 14.13 -1.06
N ILE A 74 -8.39 13.95 -0.25
CA ILE A 74 -9.08 12.67 -0.08
C ILE A 74 -10.58 12.92 -0.22
N ASN A 75 -11.20 12.34 -1.24
CA ASN A 75 -12.63 12.52 -1.54
C ASN A 75 -13.05 14.01 -1.60
N GLY A 76 -12.24 14.83 -2.26
CA GLY A 76 -12.50 16.26 -2.43
C GLY A 76 -12.15 17.14 -1.22
N LYS A 77 -11.86 16.56 -0.05
CA LYS A 77 -11.43 17.29 1.14
C LYS A 77 -9.91 17.33 1.24
N GLN A 78 -9.36 18.51 1.51
CA GLN A 78 -7.93 18.72 1.73
C GLN A 78 -7.57 18.54 3.21
N TYR A 79 -6.48 17.84 3.46
CA TYR A 79 -5.92 17.61 4.78
C TYR A 79 -4.46 18.05 4.77
N LEU A 80 -4.10 19.01 5.60
CA LEU A 80 -2.70 19.43 5.74
C LEU A 80 -1.85 18.26 6.23
N MET A 81 -0.65 18.11 5.69
CA MET A 81 0.28 17.04 6.11
C MET A 81 0.67 17.17 7.59
N SER A 82 0.75 18.41 8.09
CA SER A 82 0.95 18.70 9.51
C SER A 82 -0.18 18.15 10.38
N ASP A 83 -1.43 18.23 9.91
CA ASP A 83 -2.59 17.76 10.67
C ASP A 83 -2.68 16.24 10.63
N ILE A 84 -2.46 15.61 9.45
CA ILE A 84 -2.37 14.16 9.36
C ILE A 84 -1.31 13.61 10.32
N SER A 85 -0.17 14.30 10.47
CA SER A 85 0.92 13.85 11.36
C SER A 85 0.60 13.93 12.85
N LYS A 86 -0.42 14.70 13.24
CA LYS A 86 -0.89 14.87 14.62
C LYS A 86 -2.08 13.96 14.96
N MET A 87 -2.70 13.35 13.94
CA MET A 87 -3.83 12.44 14.15
C MET A 87 -3.40 11.25 14.99
N ASN A 88 -4.26 10.85 15.93
CA ASN A 88 -4.12 9.57 16.59
C ASN A 88 -4.48 8.41 15.64
N TYR A 89 -4.27 7.17 16.08
CA TYR A 89 -4.53 6.00 15.25
C TYR A 89 -5.98 5.91 14.75
N SER A 90 -6.93 6.30 15.59
CA SER A 90 -8.36 6.21 15.28
C SER A 90 -8.76 7.19 14.19
N GLU A 91 -8.30 8.43 14.28
CA GLU A 91 -8.51 9.47 13.28
C GLU A 91 -7.87 9.10 11.94
N GLN A 92 -6.64 8.55 11.98
CA GLN A 92 -5.99 8.09 10.75
C GLN A 92 -6.68 6.87 10.13
N LEU A 93 -7.22 5.94 10.92
CA LEU A 93 -7.99 4.82 10.38
C LEU A 93 -9.28 5.30 9.69
N ASP A 94 -9.95 6.37 10.19
CA ASP A 94 -11.06 7.00 9.47
C ASP A 94 -10.59 7.59 8.13
N LEU A 95 -9.41 8.18 8.12
CA LEU A 95 -8.82 8.71 6.89
C LEU A 95 -8.44 7.59 5.91
N VAL A 96 -7.91 6.47 6.40
CA VAL A 96 -7.64 5.24 5.62
C VAL A 96 -8.94 4.75 4.99
N TYR A 97 -10.02 4.59 5.77
CA TYR A 97 -11.32 4.20 5.23
C TYR A 97 -11.76 5.15 4.11
N ASN A 98 -11.70 6.46 4.35
CA ASN A 98 -12.08 7.47 3.35
C ASN A 98 -11.23 7.39 2.08
N TYR A 99 -9.95 7.05 2.20
CA TYR A 99 -9.06 6.90 1.05
C TYR A 99 -9.39 5.67 0.21
N TYR A 100 -9.72 4.54 0.88
CA TYR A 100 -10.00 3.26 0.23
C TYR A 100 -11.42 3.11 -0.31
N LYS A 101 -12.43 3.78 0.27
CA LYS A 101 -13.85 3.53 -0.02
C LYS A 101 -14.25 3.68 -1.48
N THR A 102 -13.55 4.52 -2.26
CA THR A 102 -13.76 4.69 -3.71
C THR A 102 -13.44 3.42 -4.51
N TYR A 103 -12.66 2.51 -3.92
CA TYR A 103 -12.26 1.25 -4.53
C TYR A 103 -13.00 0.04 -3.93
N SER A 104 -13.92 0.27 -2.98
CA SER A 104 -14.73 -0.79 -2.38
C SER A 104 -15.41 -1.65 -3.45
N GLY A 105 -15.36 -2.97 -3.28
CA GLY A 105 -15.88 -3.94 -4.25
C GLY A 105 -14.95 -4.24 -5.44
N LYS A 106 -13.89 -3.47 -5.66
CA LYS A 106 -12.87 -3.73 -6.69
C LYS A 106 -11.63 -4.47 -6.16
N LEU A 107 -11.44 -4.48 -4.84
CA LEU A 107 -10.28 -5.04 -4.17
C LEU A 107 -10.51 -6.54 -3.92
N LYS A 108 -10.01 -7.38 -4.82
CA LYS A 108 -10.22 -8.84 -4.78
C LYS A 108 -9.03 -9.60 -4.18
N SER A 109 -7.92 -8.92 -3.90
CA SER A 109 -6.70 -9.52 -3.42
C SER A 109 -5.91 -8.55 -2.52
N TYR A 110 -4.93 -9.09 -1.79
CA TYR A 110 -3.93 -8.28 -1.08
C TYR A 110 -3.25 -7.28 -2.04
N THR A 111 -2.91 -7.74 -3.23
CA THR A 111 -2.24 -6.91 -4.24
C THR A 111 -3.12 -5.76 -4.71
N ASP A 112 -4.41 -6.00 -5.00
CA ASP A 112 -5.35 -4.92 -5.36
C ASP A 112 -5.45 -3.90 -4.23
N THR A 113 -5.51 -4.40 -2.99
CA THR A 113 -5.58 -3.55 -1.80
C THR A 113 -4.30 -2.70 -1.64
N TYR A 114 -3.13 -3.28 -1.90
CA TYR A 114 -1.86 -2.55 -1.93
C TYR A 114 -1.82 -1.50 -3.05
N PHE A 115 -2.34 -1.81 -4.24
CA PHE A 115 -2.36 -0.87 -5.35
C PHE A 115 -3.17 0.40 -5.07
N VAL A 116 -4.11 0.40 -4.14
CA VAL A 116 -4.78 1.64 -3.70
C VAL A 116 -3.77 2.66 -3.20
N THR A 117 -2.75 2.21 -2.45
CA THR A 117 -1.69 3.08 -1.93
C THR A 117 -0.61 3.35 -2.96
N PHE A 118 -0.22 2.37 -3.77
CA PHE A 118 0.91 2.49 -4.68
C PHE A 118 0.53 3.09 -6.04
N PHE A 119 -0.39 2.48 -6.77
CA PHE A 119 -0.77 2.92 -8.11
C PHE A 119 -2.19 2.42 -8.47
N PRO A 120 -3.24 3.16 -8.13
CA PRO A 120 -4.62 2.69 -8.25
C PRO A 120 -5.06 2.26 -9.66
N LEU A 121 -4.41 2.77 -10.71
CA LEU A 121 -4.68 2.34 -12.10
C LEU A 121 -4.27 0.89 -12.37
N ALA A 122 -3.47 0.28 -11.50
CA ALA A 122 -3.04 -1.11 -11.61
C ALA A 122 -4.04 -2.12 -11.01
N ILE A 123 -5.09 -1.66 -10.30
CA ILE A 123 -6.10 -2.53 -9.71
C ILE A 123 -6.77 -3.37 -10.80
N GLY A 124 -6.75 -4.69 -10.65
CA GLY A 124 -7.34 -5.65 -11.61
C GLY A 124 -6.61 -5.77 -12.93
N LYS A 125 -5.43 -5.17 -13.10
CA LYS A 125 -4.64 -5.31 -14.34
C LYS A 125 -3.90 -6.66 -14.37
N PRO A 126 -3.65 -7.21 -15.58
CA PRO A 126 -2.89 -8.45 -15.72
C PRO A 126 -1.42 -8.26 -15.30
N ASP A 127 -0.74 -9.36 -15.05
CA ASP A 127 0.61 -9.38 -14.49
C ASP A 127 1.65 -8.69 -15.37
N ASP A 128 1.53 -8.80 -16.68
CA ASP A 128 2.43 -8.19 -17.67
C ASP A 128 2.14 -6.70 -17.94
N TRP A 129 1.05 -6.15 -17.39
CA TRP A 129 0.72 -4.75 -17.59
C TRP A 129 1.81 -3.84 -17.03
N VAL A 130 2.34 -2.96 -17.89
CA VAL A 130 3.35 -1.97 -17.50
C VAL A 130 2.68 -0.85 -16.72
N ILE A 131 3.21 -0.58 -15.53
CA ILE A 131 2.70 0.48 -14.65
C ILE A 131 3.04 1.84 -15.24
N GLN A 132 2.00 2.51 -15.74
CA GLN A 132 2.06 3.85 -16.32
C GLN A 132 0.67 4.48 -16.38
N GLY A 133 0.61 5.78 -16.61
CA GLY A 133 -0.66 6.52 -16.70
C GLY A 133 -0.80 7.57 -15.62
N GLY A 134 -1.95 8.24 -15.59
CA GLY A 134 -2.12 9.37 -14.68
C GLY A 134 -1.10 10.51 -14.92
N GLY A 135 -0.58 10.68 -16.16
CA GLY A 135 0.45 11.66 -16.52
C GLY A 135 1.88 11.24 -16.16
N LEU A 136 2.08 9.98 -15.75
CA LEU A 136 3.41 9.41 -15.50
C LEU A 136 3.76 8.39 -16.57
N THR A 137 4.97 8.50 -17.11
CA THR A 137 5.54 7.50 -18.01
C THR A 137 6.09 6.30 -17.23
N ALA A 138 6.19 5.15 -17.89
CA ALA A 138 6.82 3.96 -17.30
C ALA A 138 8.24 4.24 -16.79
N SER A 139 9.03 5.01 -17.53
CA SER A 139 10.40 5.39 -17.14
C SER A 139 10.45 6.25 -15.87
N GLN A 140 9.50 7.19 -15.71
CA GLN A 140 9.42 8.00 -14.49
C GLN A 140 9.08 7.14 -13.27
N ILE A 141 8.11 6.24 -13.41
CA ILE A 141 7.72 5.31 -12.34
C ILE A 141 8.88 4.37 -12.01
N TYR A 142 9.56 3.82 -13.03
CA TYR A 142 10.73 2.98 -12.83
C TYR A 142 11.82 3.70 -12.03
N LYS A 143 12.26 4.89 -12.48
CA LYS A 143 13.32 5.65 -11.79
C LYS A 143 12.97 5.98 -10.34
N SER A 144 11.70 6.23 -10.05
CA SER A 144 11.24 6.62 -8.70
C SER A 144 11.02 5.44 -7.76
N ASN A 145 11.02 4.20 -8.24
CA ASN A 145 10.65 3.02 -7.45
C ASN A 145 11.63 1.86 -7.61
N PRO A 146 12.92 2.06 -7.28
CA PRO A 146 13.96 1.05 -7.49
C PRO A 146 13.72 -0.26 -6.72
N ALA A 147 12.96 -0.23 -5.63
CA ALA A 147 12.62 -1.40 -4.84
C ALA A 147 11.82 -2.47 -5.60
N PHE A 148 11.13 -2.08 -6.67
CA PHE A 148 10.34 -3.00 -7.50
C PHE A 148 11.07 -3.52 -8.74
N HIS A 149 12.33 -3.12 -8.98
CA HIS A 149 13.09 -3.57 -10.13
C HIS A 149 13.43 -5.06 -10.02
N GLN A 150 12.65 -5.92 -10.67
CA GLN A 150 12.99 -7.33 -10.86
C GLN A 150 13.70 -7.54 -12.19
N VAL A 151 13.33 -6.73 -13.19
CA VAL A 151 13.98 -6.66 -14.50
C VAL A 151 14.52 -5.25 -14.72
N LYS A 152 15.76 -5.14 -15.24
CA LYS A 152 16.42 -3.84 -15.47
C LYS A 152 16.17 -3.36 -16.92
N ASP A 153 14.88 -3.18 -17.30
CA ASP A 153 14.48 -2.76 -18.64
C ASP A 153 13.79 -1.37 -18.70
N GLY A 154 13.86 -0.62 -17.59
CA GLY A 154 13.29 0.73 -17.53
C GLY A 154 11.78 0.77 -17.30
N LYS A 155 11.16 -0.34 -16.95
CA LYS A 155 9.71 -0.49 -16.71
C LYS A 155 9.48 -1.26 -15.42
N ILE A 156 8.31 -1.05 -14.80
CA ILE A 156 7.79 -1.89 -13.72
C ILE A 156 6.47 -2.48 -14.20
N ARG A 157 6.30 -3.78 -14.03
CA ARG A 157 5.05 -4.49 -14.33
C ARG A 157 4.32 -4.84 -13.05
N VAL A 158 3.04 -5.13 -13.17
CA VAL A 158 2.20 -5.56 -12.04
C VAL A 158 2.82 -6.73 -11.29
N TRP A 159 3.35 -7.75 -12.00
CA TRP A 159 3.96 -8.92 -11.36
C TRP A 159 5.21 -8.57 -10.53
N GLU A 160 5.98 -7.57 -10.92
CA GLU A 160 7.18 -7.15 -10.18
C GLU A 160 6.81 -6.56 -8.82
N VAL A 161 5.75 -5.74 -8.80
CA VAL A 161 5.20 -5.20 -7.55
C VAL A 161 4.61 -6.33 -6.70
N LYS A 162 3.78 -7.20 -7.29
CA LYS A 162 3.23 -8.39 -6.61
C LYS A 162 4.32 -9.21 -5.94
N LYS A 163 5.36 -9.57 -6.68
CA LYS A 163 6.48 -10.34 -6.15
C LYS A 163 7.08 -9.63 -4.92
N LYS A 164 7.40 -8.35 -5.06
CA LYS A 164 8.05 -7.59 -3.99
C LYS A 164 7.22 -7.46 -2.72
N ILE A 165 5.93 -7.20 -2.84
CA ILE A 165 5.06 -7.06 -1.65
C ILE A 165 4.80 -8.42 -0.98
N LEU A 166 4.75 -9.50 -1.75
CA LEU A 166 4.56 -10.85 -1.21
C LEU A 166 5.81 -11.36 -0.47
N GLU A 167 7.01 -10.98 -0.89
CA GLU A 167 8.26 -11.27 -0.16
C GLU A 167 8.29 -10.73 1.27
N ASN A 168 7.44 -9.74 1.57
CA ASN A 168 7.34 -9.16 2.92
C ASN A 168 6.28 -9.83 3.81
N LEU A 169 5.56 -10.82 3.28
CA LEU A 169 4.56 -11.57 4.04
C LEU A 169 5.18 -12.83 4.64
N PRO A 170 4.71 -13.29 5.81
CA PRO A 170 5.09 -14.57 6.37
C PRO A 170 4.78 -15.73 5.41
N THR A 171 5.67 -16.71 5.34
CA THR A 171 5.54 -17.85 4.42
C THR A 171 4.25 -18.65 4.63
N GLU A 172 3.84 -18.82 5.88
CA GLU A 172 2.59 -19.49 6.25
C GLU A 172 1.37 -18.80 5.65
N TRP A 173 1.39 -17.48 5.55
CA TRP A 173 0.28 -16.71 4.98
C TRP A 173 0.19 -16.86 3.46
N LEU A 174 1.32 -17.11 2.80
CA LEU A 174 1.37 -17.40 1.36
C LEU A 174 0.73 -18.76 1.02
N ASN A 175 0.67 -19.68 1.99
CA ASN A 175 0.15 -21.03 1.82
C ASN A 175 -1.34 -21.20 2.12
N GLU A 176 -1.97 -20.26 2.83
CA GLU A 176 -3.37 -20.34 3.29
C GLU A 176 -4.42 -19.94 2.24
N GLY A 177 -4.17 -20.15 0.96
CA GLY A 177 -5.19 -19.96 -0.10
C GLY A 177 -5.53 -18.50 -0.45
N THR A 178 -5.29 -17.56 0.43
CA THR A 178 -5.58 -16.12 0.22
C THR A 178 -4.64 -15.46 -0.79
N VAL A 179 -3.50 -16.10 -1.05
CA VAL A 179 -2.47 -15.67 -2.01
C VAL A 179 -2.19 -16.73 -3.07
N SER A 180 -2.84 -17.91 -2.94
CA SER A 180 -2.59 -19.13 -3.75
C SER A 180 -2.62 -18.91 -5.27
N LEU A 181 -3.40 -17.97 -5.77
CA LEU A 181 -3.49 -17.68 -7.21
C LEU A 181 -2.28 -16.88 -7.73
N ALA A 182 -1.63 -16.07 -6.88
CA ALA A 182 -0.46 -15.31 -7.28
C ALA A 182 0.81 -16.17 -7.32
N VAL A 183 0.98 -17.08 -6.35
CA VAL A 183 2.20 -17.92 -6.23
C VAL A 183 2.32 -18.97 -7.33
N LYS A 184 1.21 -19.50 -7.84
CA LYS A 184 1.26 -20.49 -8.94
C LYS A 184 1.83 -19.92 -10.24
N SER A 185 1.67 -18.63 -10.49
CA SER A 185 2.23 -17.96 -11.69
C SER A 185 3.73 -17.73 -11.60
N TYR A 186 4.33 -17.65 -10.39
CA TYR A 186 5.74 -17.27 -10.21
C TYR A 186 6.73 -18.43 -10.15
N LYS A 187 6.28 -19.68 -10.01
CA LYS A 187 7.20 -20.85 -9.97
C LYS A 187 8.09 -20.98 -11.19
N ASN A 188 7.75 -20.33 -12.30
CA ASN A 188 8.53 -20.38 -13.53
C ASN A 188 9.59 -19.26 -13.65
N TYR A 189 9.69 -18.36 -12.64
CA TYR A 189 10.61 -17.21 -12.69
C TYR A 189 11.60 -17.16 -11.52
N ILE A 190 11.73 -18.23 -10.74
CA ILE A 190 12.71 -18.27 -9.63
C ILE A 190 14.11 -18.50 -10.20
N VAL A 191 14.82 -17.41 -10.46
CA VAL A 191 16.27 -17.38 -10.50
C VAL A 191 16.74 -16.96 -9.11
N VAL A 192 17.52 -17.82 -8.47
CA VAL A 192 18.08 -17.65 -7.13
C VAL A 192 18.86 -16.35 -7.03
N GLY A 193 18.37 -15.41 -6.24
CA GLY A 193 19.07 -14.16 -5.93
C GLY A 193 19.04 -13.94 -4.40
N THR A 194 20.24 -13.85 -3.84
CA THR A 194 20.56 -13.69 -2.43
C THR A 194 19.81 -12.55 -1.73
N LEU A 195 19.36 -12.84 -0.50
CA LEU A 195 18.76 -11.89 0.43
C LEU A 195 19.68 -10.68 0.67
N SER A 196 19.20 -9.51 0.30
CA SER A 196 19.70 -8.25 0.82
C SER A 196 18.55 -7.54 1.53
N ILE A 197 18.65 -7.46 2.86
CA ILE A 197 17.76 -6.67 3.71
C ILE A 197 18.06 -5.21 3.43
N ILE A 198 17.19 -4.53 2.71
CA ILE A 198 17.22 -3.06 2.60
C ILE A 198 15.99 -2.54 3.33
N ALA A 199 16.24 -2.02 4.55
CA ALA A 199 15.28 -1.20 5.24
C ALA A 199 15.11 0.12 4.48
N GLY A 200 13.87 0.46 4.12
CA GLY A 200 13.52 1.75 3.56
C GLY A 200 13.27 1.77 2.07
N ALA A 201 12.17 1.17 1.63
CA ALA A 201 11.63 1.48 0.31
C ALA A 201 11.04 2.90 0.36
N THR A 202 11.72 3.86 -0.24
CA THR A 202 11.20 5.21 -0.45
C THR A 202 10.21 5.14 -1.60
N LEU A 203 8.93 5.00 -1.28
CA LEU A 203 7.86 5.00 -2.27
C LEU A 203 7.61 6.45 -2.71
N PHE A 204 7.91 6.76 -3.96
CA PHE A 204 7.52 8.03 -4.56
C PHE A 204 6.07 7.95 -5.04
N TYR A 205 5.21 8.69 -4.38
CA TYR A 205 3.82 8.85 -4.74
C TYR A 205 3.62 10.03 -5.68
N TYR A 206 3.09 9.76 -6.86
CA TYR A 206 2.45 10.77 -7.67
C TYR A 206 0.94 10.60 -7.58
N ASN A 207 0.25 11.48 -6.84
CA ASN A 207 -1.19 11.52 -6.82
C ASN A 207 -1.71 12.47 -7.90
N TYR A 208 -2.51 11.92 -8.80
CA TYR A 208 -3.32 12.69 -9.72
C TYR A 208 -4.60 13.15 -9.01
N GLY A 209 -4.71 14.47 -8.79
CA GLY A 209 -6.00 15.08 -8.52
C GLY A 209 -6.92 14.87 -9.74
N ARG A 210 -8.07 14.26 -9.51
CA ARG A 210 -9.16 14.30 -10.48
C ARG A 210 -9.62 15.75 -10.60
N ASN A 211 -9.17 16.45 -11.63
CA ASN A 211 -9.98 17.52 -12.19
C ASN A 211 -11.06 16.82 -13.02
N GLY A 212 -12.27 16.80 -12.49
CA GLY A 212 -13.44 16.50 -13.27
C GLY A 212 -13.53 17.50 -14.40
N SER A 213 -13.56 17.02 -15.60
CA SER A 213 -13.99 17.79 -16.77
C SER A 213 -15.31 17.23 -17.24
N LYS A 214 -16.14 18.13 -17.50
CA LYS A 214 -17.39 18.16 -18.23
C LYS A 214 -17.59 17.02 -19.23
#